data_60b4e76f45cd536f3122fd47e00f4ee9
#
_entry.id   60b4e76f45cd536f3122fd47e00f4ee9
#
_cell.length_a   1.000
_cell.length_b   1.000
_cell.length_c   1.000
_cell.angle_alpha   90.00
_cell.angle_beta   90.00
_cell.angle_gamma   90.00
#
_symmetry.space_group_name_H-M   'P 1'
#
loop_
_entity.id
_entity.type
_entity.pdbx_description
1 polymer ?
#
loop_
_entity_poly.entity_id
_entity_poly.type
_entity_poly.pdbx_seq_one_letter_code
_entity_poly.pdbx_strand_id
1 'polypeptide(L)'
;MAKTPLAQATALYQEGRYAEAEAEARSVAAARSRPRDDMYGPLALGIAALSAGAQGRHDDAFATYDALLPVFGRIFGAEHPQTLKLRSNRAQVLSALARHAECEAECAAVARVAARGAGPDMPLIATAARNGQIFALNALGRHPEAEALACEALAAHRVQDRFTLVLRLGLARSLSGQDRHEEALAEAGRADELRRGLPQEQHRPETGAVELATATALLGLGRGAEARSLAAAAQSACLSAFGPDHRRTTEARMLLDRIDSA
;
A
#
# COMPACT_ATOMS: atom_id res chain seq x y z
N MET A 1 13.92 -29.94 0.85
CA MET A 1 14.19 -28.57 1.36
C MET A 1 13.26 -28.32 2.55
N ALA A 2 13.80 -28.07 3.74
CA ALA A 2 12.98 -27.73 4.90
C ALA A 2 12.27 -26.40 4.61
N LYS A 3 10.92 -26.40 4.71
CA LYS A 3 10.12 -25.16 4.59
C LYS A 3 10.59 -24.20 5.69
N THR A 4 10.86 -22.94 5.32
CA THR A 4 11.16 -21.91 6.33
C THR A 4 9.98 -21.81 7.29
N PRO A 5 10.22 -21.55 8.61
CA PRO A 5 9.14 -21.48 9.59
C PRO A 5 8.02 -20.47 9.25
N LEU A 6 8.34 -19.48 8.40
CA LEU A 6 7.41 -18.42 7.98
C LEU A 6 6.68 -18.74 6.66
N ALA A 7 7.08 -19.81 5.95
CA ALA A 7 6.57 -20.07 4.59
C ALA A 7 5.04 -20.25 4.56
N GLN A 8 4.47 -20.93 5.56
CA GLN A 8 3.04 -21.18 5.62
C GLN A 8 2.25 -19.90 5.93
N ALA A 9 2.68 -19.14 6.94
CA ALA A 9 2.04 -17.86 7.27
C ALA A 9 2.08 -16.87 6.09
N THR A 10 3.24 -16.83 5.38
CA THR A 10 3.38 -15.99 4.18
C THR A 10 2.46 -16.44 3.05
N ALA A 11 2.35 -17.75 2.79
CA ALA A 11 1.45 -18.29 1.76
C ALA A 11 -0.01 -17.96 2.07
N LEU A 12 -0.46 -18.20 3.29
CA LEU A 12 -1.81 -17.86 3.75
C LEU A 12 -2.12 -16.36 3.57
N TYR A 13 -1.17 -15.49 3.90
CA TYR A 13 -1.33 -14.06 3.66
C TYR A 13 -1.48 -13.73 2.18
N GLN A 14 -0.67 -14.32 1.31
CA GLN A 14 -0.74 -14.13 -0.15
C GLN A 14 -2.05 -14.65 -0.74
N GLU A 15 -2.63 -15.70 -0.16
CA GLU A 15 -3.95 -16.24 -0.51
C GLU A 15 -5.12 -15.36 -0.03
N GLY A 16 -4.85 -14.34 0.80
CA GLY A 16 -5.88 -13.49 1.42
C GLY A 16 -6.56 -14.10 2.65
N ARG A 17 -6.03 -15.21 3.16
CA ARG A 17 -6.51 -15.92 4.37
C ARG A 17 -5.89 -15.29 5.62
N TYR A 18 -6.21 -14.01 5.85
CA TYR A 18 -5.52 -13.17 6.83
C TYR A 18 -5.65 -13.66 8.27
N ALA A 19 -6.83 -14.14 8.68
CA ALA A 19 -7.04 -14.67 10.03
C ALA A 19 -6.17 -15.92 10.30
N GLU A 20 -6.07 -16.81 9.33
CA GLU A 20 -5.23 -18.00 9.42
C GLU A 20 -3.75 -17.67 9.35
N ALA A 21 -3.36 -16.71 8.49
CA ALA A 21 -1.99 -16.23 8.42
C ALA A 21 -1.53 -15.64 9.75
N GLU A 22 -2.39 -14.86 10.41
CA GLU A 22 -2.10 -14.30 11.73
C GLU A 22 -1.96 -15.38 12.80
N ALA A 23 -2.89 -16.33 12.85
CA ALA A 23 -2.85 -17.42 13.83
C ALA A 23 -1.56 -18.25 13.68
N GLU A 24 -1.21 -18.63 12.45
CA GLU A 24 0.01 -19.35 12.14
C GLU A 24 1.27 -18.55 12.52
N ALA A 25 1.31 -17.26 12.16
CA ALA A 25 2.43 -16.39 12.50
C ALA A 25 2.62 -16.24 14.01
N ARG A 26 1.53 -16.07 14.78
CA ARG A 26 1.58 -16.02 16.25
C ARG A 26 2.03 -17.36 16.85
N SER A 27 1.61 -18.49 16.29
CA SER A 27 2.06 -19.82 16.70
C SER A 27 3.56 -19.99 16.53
N VAL A 28 4.10 -19.57 15.36
CA VAL A 28 5.56 -19.59 15.10
C VAL A 28 6.30 -18.69 16.09
N ALA A 29 5.78 -17.51 16.39
CA ALA A 29 6.41 -16.60 17.34
C ALA A 29 6.42 -17.18 18.77
N ALA A 30 5.31 -17.76 19.22
CA ALA A 30 5.18 -18.37 20.55
C ALA A 30 6.14 -19.57 20.73
N ALA A 31 6.29 -20.41 19.71
CA ALA A 31 7.21 -21.54 19.74
C ALA A 31 8.69 -21.12 19.84
N ARG A 32 9.02 -19.86 19.54
CA ARG A 32 10.37 -19.31 19.43
C ARG A 32 10.70 -18.23 20.46
N SER A 33 9.89 -18.08 21.50
CA SER A 33 10.02 -16.99 22.49
C SER A 33 11.24 -17.06 23.41
N ARG A 34 12.19 -17.97 23.22
CA ARG A 34 13.27 -18.21 24.19
C ARG A 34 14.73 -17.91 23.79
N PRO A 35 15.22 -17.94 22.56
CA PRO A 35 16.56 -17.45 22.26
C PRO A 35 16.58 -15.95 21.98
N ARG A 36 17.48 -15.20 22.66
CA ARG A 36 17.66 -13.75 22.45
C ARG A 36 18.00 -13.33 21.02
N ASP A 37 18.48 -14.26 20.21
CA ASP A 37 18.96 -14.03 18.85
C ASP A 37 18.10 -14.70 17.77
N ASP A 38 16.88 -15.17 18.12
CA ASP A 38 15.98 -15.75 17.14
C ASP A 38 15.30 -14.65 16.32
N MET A 39 15.70 -14.53 15.06
CA MET A 39 15.11 -13.59 14.11
C MET A 39 13.70 -13.99 13.64
N TYR A 40 13.35 -15.27 13.71
CA TYR A 40 12.09 -15.79 13.16
C TYR A 40 10.86 -15.40 14.00
N GLY A 41 11.00 -15.29 15.31
CA GLY A 41 9.91 -14.82 16.18
C GLY A 41 9.46 -13.41 15.83
N PRO A 42 10.36 -12.41 15.82
CA PRO A 42 10.02 -11.05 15.39
C PRO A 42 9.51 -10.96 13.96
N LEU A 43 10.08 -11.71 13.00
CA LEU A 43 9.59 -11.75 11.62
C LEU A 43 8.17 -12.32 11.53
N ALA A 44 7.86 -13.36 12.31
CA ALA A 44 6.51 -13.92 12.40
C ALA A 44 5.52 -12.90 12.95
N LEU A 45 5.87 -12.17 14.02
CA LEU A 45 5.02 -11.09 14.55
C LEU A 45 4.81 -9.98 13.52
N GLY A 46 5.78 -9.69 12.67
CA GLY A 46 5.63 -8.77 11.54
C GLY A 46 4.55 -9.24 10.55
N ILE A 47 4.49 -10.53 10.24
CA ILE A 47 3.44 -11.13 9.39
C ILE A 47 2.09 -11.07 10.14
N ALA A 48 2.06 -11.34 11.43
CA ALA A 48 0.83 -11.24 12.23
C ALA A 48 0.26 -9.80 12.21
N ALA A 49 1.12 -8.79 12.39
CA ALA A 49 0.73 -7.39 12.31
C ALA A 49 0.22 -7.00 10.91
N LEU A 50 0.88 -7.47 9.86
CA LEU A 50 0.43 -7.26 8.48
C LEU A 50 -0.95 -7.86 8.24
N SER A 51 -1.18 -9.07 8.77
CA SER A 51 -2.46 -9.77 8.67
C SER A 51 -3.56 -9.09 9.48
N ALA A 52 -3.25 -8.57 10.68
CA ALA A 52 -4.17 -7.78 11.50
C ALA A 52 -4.60 -6.49 10.78
N GLY A 53 -3.64 -5.79 10.16
CA GLY A 53 -3.91 -4.58 9.36
C GLY A 53 -4.81 -4.88 8.15
N ALA A 54 -4.59 -6.01 7.47
CA ALA A 54 -5.43 -6.44 6.34
C ALA A 54 -6.88 -6.79 6.77
N GLN A 55 -7.09 -7.11 8.04
CA GLN A 55 -8.41 -7.34 8.64
C GLN A 55 -9.06 -6.06 9.23
N GLY A 56 -8.47 -4.88 8.98
CA GLY A 56 -8.97 -3.61 9.50
C GLY A 56 -8.57 -3.30 10.95
N ARG A 57 -7.84 -4.19 11.64
CA ARG A 57 -7.37 -3.97 13.02
C ARG A 57 -6.09 -3.13 13.04
N HIS A 58 -6.24 -1.87 12.63
CA HIS A 58 -5.11 -0.98 12.40
C HIS A 58 -4.38 -0.59 13.68
N ASP A 59 -5.10 -0.37 14.79
CA ASP A 59 -4.48 -0.03 16.08
C ASP A 59 -3.63 -1.19 16.62
N ASP A 60 -4.11 -2.44 16.52
CA ASP A 60 -3.36 -3.63 16.93
C ASP A 60 -2.10 -3.81 16.07
N ALA A 61 -2.24 -3.62 14.75
CA ALA A 61 -1.12 -3.68 13.82
C ALA A 61 -0.07 -2.60 14.13
N PHE A 62 -0.52 -1.37 14.37
CA PHE A 62 0.36 -0.26 14.72
C PHE A 62 1.14 -0.53 16.01
N ALA A 63 0.44 -0.93 17.08
CA ALA A 63 1.07 -1.25 18.36
C ALA A 63 2.11 -2.37 18.22
N THR A 64 1.80 -3.40 17.41
CA THR A 64 2.72 -4.51 17.16
C THR A 64 3.96 -4.03 16.40
N TYR A 65 3.82 -3.24 15.34
CA TYR A 65 4.95 -2.69 14.59
C TYR A 65 5.81 -1.77 15.46
N ASP A 66 5.20 -0.94 16.28
CA ASP A 66 5.90 -0.01 17.18
C ASP A 66 6.77 -0.77 18.19
N ALA A 67 6.23 -1.84 18.78
CA ALA A 67 6.97 -2.72 19.67
C ALA A 67 8.10 -3.50 18.97
N LEU A 68 7.95 -3.82 17.68
CA LEU A 68 8.96 -4.55 16.90
C LEU A 68 10.12 -3.69 16.41
N LEU A 69 9.94 -2.38 16.23
CA LEU A 69 10.97 -1.50 15.70
C LEU A 69 12.31 -1.57 16.48
N PRO A 70 12.34 -1.43 17.82
CA PRO A 70 13.59 -1.55 18.56
C PRO A 70 14.20 -2.95 18.49
N VAL A 71 13.37 -3.98 18.37
CA VAL A 71 13.82 -5.37 18.22
C VAL A 71 14.52 -5.57 16.88
N PHE A 72 13.92 -5.12 15.79
CA PHE A 72 14.50 -5.18 14.45
C PHE A 72 15.78 -4.35 14.34
N GLY A 73 15.79 -3.16 14.94
CA GLY A 73 16.99 -2.32 15.00
C GLY A 73 18.16 -3.02 15.69
N ARG A 74 17.91 -3.79 16.75
CA ARG A 74 18.93 -4.55 17.47
C ARG A 74 19.39 -5.80 16.71
N ILE A 75 18.48 -6.55 16.08
CA ILE A 75 18.79 -7.82 15.41
C ILE A 75 19.43 -7.57 14.05
N PHE A 76 18.87 -6.67 13.25
CA PHE A 76 19.25 -6.46 11.87
C PHE A 76 20.05 -5.18 11.65
N GLY A 77 19.81 -4.16 12.47
CA GLY A 77 20.29 -2.80 12.24
C GLY A 77 19.19 -1.88 11.67
N ALA A 78 19.32 -0.58 11.93
CA ALA A 78 18.29 0.42 11.59
C ALA A 78 18.08 0.58 10.07
N GLU A 79 19.12 0.37 9.27
CA GLU A 79 19.10 0.56 7.81
C GLU A 79 18.99 -0.77 7.03
N HIS A 80 18.87 -1.88 7.73
CA HIS A 80 18.73 -3.19 7.10
C HIS A 80 17.39 -3.33 6.35
N PRO A 81 17.34 -4.02 5.19
CA PRO A 81 16.11 -4.19 4.41
C PRO A 81 14.90 -4.66 5.21
N GLN A 82 15.08 -5.59 6.16
CA GLN A 82 13.98 -6.07 7.00
C GLN A 82 13.42 -4.97 7.92
N THR A 83 14.28 -4.14 8.50
CA THR A 83 13.87 -3.01 9.33
C THR A 83 13.15 -1.94 8.49
N LEU A 84 13.66 -1.66 7.29
CA LEU A 84 13.03 -0.71 6.38
C LEU A 84 11.66 -1.21 5.87
N LYS A 85 11.53 -2.52 5.58
CA LYS A 85 10.23 -3.14 5.24
C LYS A 85 9.24 -3.02 6.42
N LEU A 86 9.69 -3.28 7.65
CA LEU A 86 8.85 -3.11 8.85
C LEU A 86 8.36 -1.67 8.98
N ARG A 87 9.24 -0.68 8.81
CA ARG A 87 8.91 0.75 8.84
C ARG A 87 7.92 1.13 7.74
N SER A 88 8.09 0.61 6.53
CA SER A 88 7.14 0.82 5.42
C SER A 88 5.75 0.25 5.74
N ASN A 89 5.67 -0.94 6.33
CA ASN A 89 4.40 -1.54 6.74
C ASN A 89 3.72 -0.72 7.85
N ARG A 90 4.50 -0.24 8.84
CA ARG A 90 4.01 0.67 9.87
C ARG A 90 3.46 1.96 9.28
N ALA A 91 4.14 2.54 8.28
CA ALA A 91 3.68 3.73 7.59
C ALA A 91 2.34 3.52 6.85
N GLN A 92 2.13 2.33 6.25
CA GLN A 92 0.84 2.00 5.66
C GLN A 92 -0.29 1.97 6.70
N VAL A 93 -0.01 1.46 7.90
CA VAL A 93 -0.98 1.47 9.01
C VAL A 93 -1.24 2.90 9.50
N LEU A 94 -0.23 3.76 9.60
CA LEU A 94 -0.42 5.18 9.90
C LEU A 94 -1.35 5.85 8.90
N SER A 95 -1.21 5.52 7.62
CA SER A 95 -2.11 6.00 6.57
C SER A 95 -3.56 5.53 6.78
N ALA A 96 -3.76 4.26 7.16
CA ALA A 96 -5.08 3.70 7.44
C ALA A 96 -5.75 4.34 8.67
N LEU A 97 -4.93 4.78 9.64
CA LEU A 97 -5.34 5.53 10.83
C LEU A 97 -5.52 7.04 10.56
N ALA A 98 -5.50 7.48 9.30
CA ALA A 98 -5.55 8.89 8.88
C ALA A 98 -4.42 9.78 9.46
N ARG A 99 -3.33 9.19 9.98
CA ARG A 99 -2.13 9.86 10.47
C ARG A 99 -1.18 10.18 9.31
N HIS A 100 -1.68 10.92 8.31
CA HIS A 100 -1.00 11.11 7.02
C HIS A 100 0.31 11.86 7.12
N ALA A 101 0.44 12.84 8.02
CA ALA A 101 1.69 13.57 8.22
C ALA A 101 2.82 12.66 8.75
N GLU A 102 2.49 11.74 9.67
CA GLU A 102 3.46 10.79 10.20
C GLU A 102 3.80 9.70 9.17
N CYS A 103 2.81 9.26 8.38
CA CYS A 103 3.03 8.37 7.25
C CYS A 103 3.99 8.99 6.22
N GLU A 104 3.77 10.24 5.85
CA GLU A 104 4.65 10.98 4.91
C GLU A 104 6.08 11.04 5.42
N ALA A 105 6.28 11.50 6.68
CA ALA A 105 7.60 11.63 7.28
C ALA A 105 8.35 10.28 7.36
N GLU A 106 7.66 9.21 7.75
CA GLU A 106 8.23 7.86 7.84
C GLU A 106 8.61 7.32 6.46
N CYS A 107 7.72 7.46 5.47
CA CYS A 107 7.97 7.04 4.09
C CYS A 107 9.15 7.82 3.48
N ALA A 108 9.22 9.14 3.67
CA ALA A 108 10.34 9.97 3.23
C ALA A 108 11.68 9.51 3.85
N ALA A 109 11.68 9.21 5.14
CA ALA A 109 12.87 8.71 5.83
C ALA A 109 13.33 7.35 5.30
N VAL A 110 12.39 6.39 5.11
CA VAL A 110 12.68 5.08 4.54
C VAL A 110 13.22 5.20 3.11
N ALA A 111 12.57 6.02 2.26
CA ALA A 111 12.99 6.22 0.87
C ALA A 111 14.42 6.77 0.78
N ARG A 112 14.77 7.76 1.62
CA ARG A 112 16.14 8.34 1.68
C ARG A 112 17.20 7.32 2.07
N VAL A 113 16.91 6.49 3.08
CA VAL A 113 17.85 5.43 3.51
C VAL A 113 18.00 4.38 2.42
N ALA A 114 16.89 3.89 1.88
CA ALA A 114 16.91 2.86 0.85
C ALA A 114 17.59 3.33 -0.45
N ALA A 115 17.44 4.61 -0.83
CA ALA A 115 18.10 5.17 -2.02
C ALA A 115 19.64 5.22 -1.91
N ARG A 116 20.18 5.25 -0.70
CA ARG A 116 21.63 5.25 -0.43
C ARG A 116 22.18 3.87 -0.11
N GLY A 117 21.28 2.94 0.24
CA GLY A 117 21.66 1.59 0.63
C GLY A 117 22.12 0.74 -0.55
N ALA A 118 23.06 -0.16 -0.29
CA ALA A 118 23.50 -1.18 -1.24
C ALA A 118 22.74 -2.49 -1.02
N GLY A 119 22.32 -3.11 -2.11
CA GLY A 119 21.67 -4.42 -2.06
C GLY A 119 20.46 -4.53 -2.99
N PRO A 120 20.09 -5.75 -3.38
CA PRO A 120 19.07 -5.98 -4.41
C PRO A 120 17.66 -5.52 -3.98
N ASP A 121 17.35 -5.51 -2.69
CA ASP A 121 16.04 -5.12 -2.17
C ASP A 121 15.86 -3.59 -2.07
N MET A 122 16.95 -2.82 -2.00
CA MET A 122 16.90 -1.39 -1.70
C MET A 122 16.14 -0.55 -2.74
N PRO A 123 16.32 -0.76 -4.06
CA PRO A 123 15.55 -0.01 -5.06
C PRO A 123 14.03 -0.23 -4.90
N LEU A 124 13.63 -1.46 -4.61
CA LEU A 124 12.23 -1.83 -4.43
C LEU A 124 11.64 -1.20 -3.17
N ILE A 125 12.39 -1.22 -2.06
CA ILE A 125 11.99 -0.57 -0.80
C ILE A 125 11.87 0.95 -1.01
N ALA A 126 12.80 1.58 -1.73
CA ALA A 126 12.74 3.00 -2.04
C ALA A 126 11.49 3.36 -2.85
N THR A 127 11.18 2.57 -3.88
CA THR A 127 9.99 2.77 -4.72
C THR A 127 8.71 2.58 -3.92
N ALA A 128 8.61 1.53 -3.10
CA ALA A 128 7.45 1.29 -2.24
C ALA A 128 7.24 2.42 -1.22
N ALA A 129 8.32 2.93 -0.62
CA ALA A 129 8.25 4.04 0.32
C ALA A 129 7.82 5.34 -0.38
N ARG A 130 8.35 5.64 -1.57
CA ARG A 130 7.91 6.80 -2.37
C ARG A 130 6.43 6.73 -2.72
N ASN A 131 5.92 5.55 -3.09
CA ASN A 131 4.49 5.38 -3.31
C ASN A 131 3.66 5.70 -2.05
N GLY A 132 4.09 5.22 -0.88
CA GLY A 132 3.44 5.57 0.39
C GLY A 132 3.49 7.07 0.68
N GLN A 133 4.60 7.73 0.39
CA GLN A 133 4.75 9.18 0.54
C GLN A 133 3.83 9.95 -0.41
N ILE A 134 3.74 9.56 -1.69
CA ILE A 134 2.82 10.16 -2.69
C ILE A 134 1.37 10.04 -2.21
N PHE A 135 1.00 8.87 -1.68
CA PHE A 135 -0.33 8.68 -1.13
C PHE A 135 -0.61 9.61 0.04
N ALA A 136 0.31 9.73 0.99
CA ALA A 136 0.17 10.59 2.16
C ALA A 136 0.11 12.08 1.78
N LEU A 137 0.95 12.53 0.84
CA LEU A 137 0.93 13.90 0.30
C LEU A 137 -0.43 14.23 -0.34
N ASN A 138 -0.97 13.31 -1.14
CA ASN A 138 -2.30 13.48 -1.74
C ASN A 138 -3.40 13.58 -0.68
N ALA A 139 -3.33 12.76 0.37
CA ALA A 139 -4.29 12.81 1.48
C ALA A 139 -4.18 14.10 2.32
N LEU A 140 -3.01 14.73 2.33
CA LEU A 140 -2.76 16.04 2.96
C LEU A 140 -3.12 17.23 2.06
N GLY A 141 -3.61 17.00 0.84
CA GLY A 141 -3.90 18.07 -0.13
C GLY A 141 -2.65 18.68 -0.78
N ARG A 142 -1.45 18.12 -0.53
CA ARG A 142 -0.17 18.59 -1.09
C ARG A 142 0.06 18.00 -2.48
N HIS A 143 -0.91 18.20 -3.37
CA HIS A 143 -0.96 17.58 -4.69
C HIS A 143 0.21 17.93 -5.61
N PRO A 144 0.71 19.18 -5.68
CA PRO A 144 1.88 19.49 -6.52
C PRO A 144 3.15 18.75 -6.09
N GLU A 145 3.34 18.57 -4.77
CA GLU A 145 4.49 17.83 -4.25
C GLU A 145 4.36 16.33 -4.52
N ALA A 146 3.14 15.80 -4.40
CA ALA A 146 2.85 14.40 -4.75
C ALA A 146 3.07 14.13 -6.24
N GLU A 147 2.69 15.06 -7.13
CA GLU A 147 2.94 14.99 -8.57
C GLU A 147 4.45 14.96 -8.87
N ALA A 148 5.20 15.92 -8.35
CA ALA A 148 6.65 16.00 -8.57
C ALA A 148 7.35 14.69 -8.15
N LEU A 149 7.01 14.16 -6.97
CA LEU A 149 7.57 12.91 -6.47
C LEU A 149 7.14 11.70 -7.32
N ALA A 150 5.90 11.66 -7.80
CA ALA A 150 5.40 10.58 -8.67
C ALA A 150 6.13 10.57 -10.02
N CYS A 151 6.34 11.74 -10.62
CA CYS A 151 7.11 11.88 -11.87
C CYS A 151 8.57 11.44 -11.68
N GLU A 152 9.22 11.87 -10.59
CA GLU A 152 10.58 11.43 -10.27
C GLU A 152 10.66 9.91 -10.07
N ALA A 153 9.72 9.35 -9.31
CA ALA A 153 9.69 7.92 -9.04
C ALA A 153 9.46 7.09 -10.31
N LEU A 154 8.55 7.53 -11.19
CA LEU A 154 8.30 6.89 -12.49
C LEU A 154 9.51 6.97 -13.42
N ALA A 155 10.24 8.09 -13.44
CA ALA A 155 11.46 8.24 -14.24
C ALA A 155 12.59 7.32 -13.74
N ALA A 156 12.66 7.09 -12.44
CA ALA A 156 13.67 6.22 -11.82
C ALA A 156 13.30 4.72 -11.94
N HIS A 157 12.01 4.38 -11.86
CA HIS A 157 11.52 3.00 -11.90
C HIS A 157 11.10 2.61 -13.33
N ARG A 158 12.03 1.99 -14.08
CA ARG A 158 11.84 1.70 -15.51
C ARG A 158 11.21 0.33 -15.80
N VAL A 159 10.74 -0.37 -14.78
CA VAL A 159 10.11 -1.69 -14.91
C VAL A 159 8.60 -1.51 -15.03
N GLN A 160 7.99 -2.22 -15.99
CA GLN A 160 6.53 -2.23 -16.14
C GLN A 160 5.95 -3.31 -15.22
N ASP A 161 5.74 -2.95 -13.97
CA ASP A 161 5.28 -3.84 -12.91
C ASP A 161 4.18 -3.17 -12.05
N ARG A 162 3.81 -3.84 -10.96
CA ARG A 162 2.86 -3.30 -9.99
C ARG A 162 3.28 -1.94 -9.43
N PHE A 163 4.56 -1.67 -9.25
CA PHE A 163 5.00 -0.38 -8.70
C PHE A 163 4.76 0.76 -9.71
N THR A 164 5.01 0.53 -10.99
CA THR A 164 4.64 1.51 -12.03
C THR A 164 3.12 1.75 -12.02
N LEU A 165 2.30 0.70 -11.86
CA LEU A 165 0.84 0.84 -11.75
C LEU A 165 0.45 1.77 -10.60
N VAL A 166 0.93 1.52 -9.37
CA VAL A 166 0.54 2.33 -8.20
C VAL A 166 1.10 3.76 -8.26
N LEU A 167 2.29 3.97 -8.85
CA LEU A 167 2.85 5.30 -9.06
C LEU A 167 2.00 6.12 -10.04
N ARG A 168 1.53 5.53 -11.15
CA ARG A 168 0.61 6.18 -12.09
C ARG A 168 -0.73 6.52 -11.44
N LEU A 169 -1.28 5.63 -10.62
CA LEU A 169 -2.50 5.92 -9.86
C LEU A 169 -2.29 7.05 -8.84
N GLY A 170 -1.12 7.10 -8.21
CA GLY A 170 -0.73 8.21 -7.34
C GLY A 170 -0.66 9.53 -8.10
N LEU A 171 -0.06 9.53 -9.31
CA LEU A 171 0.03 10.68 -10.19
C LEU A 171 -1.37 11.14 -10.67
N ALA A 172 -2.22 10.22 -11.11
CA ALA A 172 -3.59 10.54 -11.51
C ALA A 172 -4.38 11.22 -10.37
N ARG A 173 -4.21 10.73 -9.13
CA ARG A 173 -4.81 11.36 -7.95
C ARG A 173 -4.26 12.77 -7.71
N SER A 174 -2.96 12.97 -7.87
CA SER A 174 -2.31 14.29 -7.71
C SER A 174 -2.83 15.29 -8.73
N LEU A 175 -2.98 14.86 -9.98
CA LEU A 175 -3.52 15.68 -11.06
C LEU A 175 -5.00 16.02 -10.84
N SER A 176 -5.82 15.03 -10.42
CA SER A 176 -7.23 15.28 -10.07
C SER A 176 -7.39 16.29 -8.92
N GLY A 177 -6.50 16.24 -7.92
CA GLY A 177 -6.49 17.18 -6.81
C GLY A 177 -6.04 18.60 -7.19
N GLN A 178 -5.54 18.79 -8.40
CA GLN A 178 -5.16 20.07 -9.00
C GLN A 178 -6.14 20.51 -10.13
N ASP A 179 -7.32 19.90 -10.20
CA ASP A 179 -8.34 20.10 -11.23
C ASP A 179 -7.85 19.84 -12.68
N ARG A 180 -6.71 19.15 -12.85
CA ARG A 180 -6.16 18.72 -14.14
C ARG A 180 -6.75 17.37 -14.55
N HIS A 181 -8.07 17.34 -14.68
CA HIS A 181 -8.83 16.09 -14.82
C HIS A 181 -8.58 15.34 -16.14
N GLU A 182 -8.30 16.03 -17.25
CA GLU A 182 -7.95 15.40 -18.54
C GLU A 182 -6.61 14.64 -18.43
N GLU A 183 -5.61 15.25 -17.79
CA GLU A 183 -4.33 14.62 -17.58
C GLU A 183 -4.43 13.45 -16.59
N ALA A 184 -5.24 13.60 -15.54
CA ALA A 184 -5.54 12.53 -14.60
C ALA A 184 -6.20 11.34 -15.29
N LEU A 185 -7.15 11.59 -16.19
CA LEU A 185 -7.82 10.55 -16.98
C LEU A 185 -6.82 9.82 -17.89
N ALA A 186 -5.90 10.55 -18.51
CA ALA A 186 -4.85 9.97 -19.35
C ALA A 186 -3.91 9.06 -18.54
N GLU A 187 -3.49 9.49 -17.33
CA GLU A 187 -2.65 8.65 -16.46
C GLU A 187 -3.41 7.41 -15.92
N ALA A 188 -4.69 7.55 -15.59
CA ALA A 188 -5.53 6.42 -15.21
C ALA A 188 -5.68 5.41 -16.37
N GLY A 189 -5.79 5.90 -17.62
CA GLY A 189 -5.79 5.06 -18.82
C GLY A 189 -4.49 4.29 -19.01
N ARG A 190 -3.33 4.93 -18.83
CA ARG A 190 -2.02 4.26 -18.87
C ARG A 190 -1.87 3.22 -17.75
N ALA A 191 -2.44 3.49 -16.58
CA ALA A 191 -2.47 2.53 -15.47
C ALA A 191 -3.34 1.30 -15.82
N ASP A 192 -4.48 1.51 -16.49
CA ASP A 192 -5.35 0.40 -16.94
C ASP A 192 -4.71 -0.47 -18.02
N GLU A 193 -4.05 0.15 -18.99
CA GLU A 193 -3.28 -0.58 -20.03
C GLU A 193 -2.21 -1.47 -19.39
N LEU A 194 -1.45 -0.91 -18.45
CA LEU A 194 -0.44 -1.67 -17.72
C LEU A 194 -1.06 -2.82 -16.92
N ARG A 195 -2.14 -2.56 -16.17
CA ARG A 195 -2.86 -3.56 -15.38
C ARG A 195 -3.29 -4.76 -16.22
N ARG A 196 -3.80 -4.53 -17.43
CA ARG A 196 -4.22 -5.60 -18.36
C ARG A 196 -3.06 -6.50 -18.80
N GLY A 197 -1.84 -5.98 -18.81
CA GLY A 197 -0.63 -6.72 -19.15
C GLY A 197 0.02 -7.46 -17.97
N LEU A 198 -0.40 -7.18 -16.74
CA LEU A 198 0.17 -7.78 -15.55
C LEU A 198 -0.56 -9.09 -15.17
N PRO A 199 0.17 -10.09 -14.62
CA PRO A 199 -0.45 -11.26 -14.00
C PRO A 199 -1.43 -10.86 -12.89
N GLN A 200 -2.51 -11.61 -12.75
CA GLN A 200 -3.59 -11.30 -11.79
C GLN A 200 -3.08 -11.15 -10.35
N GLU A 201 -2.15 -11.97 -9.93
CA GLU A 201 -1.57 -11.95 -8.59
C GLU A 201 -0.87 -10.62 -8.30
N GLN A 202 -0.29 -9.99 -9.31
CA GLN A 202 0.42 -8.72 -9.16
C GLN A 202 -0.50 -7.52 -9.03
N HIS A 203 -1.68 -7.52 -9.64
CA HIS A 203 -2.60 -6.39 -9.58
C HIS A 203 -3.82 -6.60 -8.66
N ARG A 204 -4.02 -7.81 -8.14
CA ARG A 204 -5.10 -8.11 -7.18
C ARG A 204 -5.14 -7.13 -6.00
N PRO A 205 -4.02 -6.71 -5.39
CA PRO A 205 -4.03 -5.72 -4.31
C PRO A 205 -4.55 -4.35 -4.75
N GLU A 206 -4.60 -4.08 -6.06
CA GLU A 206 -5.06 -2.82 -6.65
C GLU A 206 -6.47 -2.91 -7.24
N THR A 207 -7.23 -3.95 -6.87
CA THR A 207 -8.64 -4.11 -7.29
C THR A 207 -9.43 -2.83 -7.02
N GLY A 208 -10.13 -2.32 -8.03
CA GLY A 208 -10.96 -1.11 -7.98
C GLY A 208 -10.19 0.21 -8.04
N ALA A 209 -8.85 0.19 -7.98
CA ALA A 209 -8.07 1.43 -7.90
C ALA A 209 -8.06 2.22 -9.22
N VAL A 210 -7.99 1.53 -10.35
CA VAL A 210 -8.05 2.16 -11.68
C VAL A 210 -9.42 2.76 -11.92
N GLU A 211 -10.47 2.02 -11.62
CA GLU A 211 -11.86 2.45 -11.76
C GLU A 211 -12.14 3.70 -10.90
N LEU A 212 -11.63 3.74 -9.67
CA LEU A 212 -11.76 4.90 -8.78
C LEU A 212 -11.00 6.12 -9.32
N ALA A 213 -9.78 5.96 -9.79
CA ALA A 213 -8.99 7.05 -10.35
C ALA A 213 -9.68 7.62 -11.61
N THR A 214 -10.17 6.73 -12.48
CA THR A 214 -10.90 7.12 -13.70
C THR A 214 -12.23 7.82 -13.36
N ALA A 215 -13.01 7.26 -12.42
CA ALA A 215 -14.28 7.85 -11.99
C ALA A 215 -14.08 9.24 -11.38
N THR A 216 -13.02 9.43 -10.58
CA THR A 216 -12.71 10.74 -9.99
C THR A 216 -12.38 11.78 -11.07
N ALA A 217 -11.57 11.41 -12.07
CA ALA A 217 -11.24 12.30 -13.18
C ALA A 217 -12.48 12.64 -14.04
N LEU A 218 -13.32 11.64 -14.34
CA LEU A 218 -14.57 11.84 -15.10
C LEU A 218 -15.56 12.74 -14.37
N LEU A 219 -15.67 12.58 -13.05
CA LEU A 219 -16.54 13.48 -12.25
C LEU A 219 -16.09 14.93 -12.37
N GLY A 220 -14.76 15.18 -12.26
CA GLY A 220 -14.20 16.52 -12.43
C GLY A 220 -14.42 17.10 -13.84
N LEU A 221 -14.54 16.24 -14.87
CA LEU A 221 -14.89 16.63 -16.24
C LEU A 221 -16.40 16.81 -16.49
N GLY A 222 -17.24 16.69 -15.46
CA GLY A 222 -18.70 16.75 -15.57
C GLY A 222 -19.34 15.52 -16.22
N ARG A 223 -18.60 14.42 -16.41
CA ARG A 223 -19.08 13.15 -17.00
C ARG A 223 -19.66 12.23 -15.92
N GLY A 224 -20.64 12.76 -15.15
CA GLY A 224 -21.18 12.13 -13.96
C GLY A 224 -21.73 10.71 -14.17
N ALA A 225 -22.46 10.45 -15.28
CA ALA A 225 -23.04 9.13 -15.56
C ALA A 225 -21.94 8.05 -15.75
N GLU A 226 -20.85 8.39 -16.43
CA GLU A 226 -19.71 7.48 -16.63
C GLU A 226 -18.93 7.27 -15.33
N ALA A 227 -18.70 8.36 -14.59
CA ALA A 227 -18.08 8.30 -13.28
C ALA A 227 -18.85 7.37 -12.33
N ARG A 228 -20.19 7.48 -12.31
CA ARG A 228 -21.06 6.63 -11.48
C ARG A 228 -20.94 5.16 -11.81
N SER A 229 -20.94 4.82 -13.10
CA SER A 229 -20.80 3.43 -13.54
C SER A 229 -19.48 2.80 -13.05
N LEU A 230 -18.37 3.53 -13.19
CA LEU A 230 -17.05 3.04 -12.76
C LEU A 230 -16.92 3.00 -11.23
N ALA A 231 -17.47 3.99 -10.52
CA ALA A 231 -17.45 3.99 -9.06
C ALA A 231 -18.27 2.81 -8.48
N ALA A 232 -19.42 2.48 -9.09
CA ALA A 232 -20.22 1.32 -8.71
C ALA A 232 -19.48 -0.01 -8.99
N ALA A 233 -18.81 -0.12 -10.14
CA ALA A 233 -17.98 -1.27 -10.46
C ALA A 233 -16.81 -1.43 -9.46
N ALA A 234 -16.14 -0.32 -9.12
CA ALA A 234 -15.08 -0.30 -8.11
C ALA A 234 -15.60 -0.75 -6.74
N GLN A 235 -16.75 -0.23 -6.30
CA GLN A 235 -17.35 -0.61 -5.01
C GLN A 235 -17.65 -2.10 -4.96
N SER A 236 -18.30 -2.65 -5.99
CA SER A 236 -18.63 -4.08 -6.06
C SER A 236 -17.37 -4.95 -6.02
N ALA A 237 -16.36 -4.60 -6.82
CA ALA A 237 -15.09 -5.32 -6.86
C ALA A 237 -14.34 -5.27 -5.52
N CYS A 238 -14.26 -4.08 -4.90
CA CYS A 238 -13.60 -3.90 -3.61
C CYS A 238 -14.34 -4.63 -2.49
N LEU A 239 -15.67 -4.57 -2.47
CA LEU A 239 -16.50 -5.28 -1.49
C LEU A 239 -16.28 -6.80 -1.56
N SER A 240 -16.23 -7.33 -2.78
CA SER A 240 -15.98 -8.77 -3.00
C SER A 240 -14.55 -9.18 -2.63
N ALA A 241 -13.55 -8.34 -2.93
CA ALA A 241 -12.14 -8.68 -2.74
C ALA A 241 -11.66 -8.45 -1.30
N PHE A 242 -12.17 -7.43 -0.61
CA PHE A 242 -11.60 -6.91 0.63
C PHE A 242 -12.61 -6.77 1.77
N GLY A 243 -13.91 -6.84 1.49
CA GLY A 243 -14.97 -6.62 2.47
C GLY A 243 -15.39 -5.15 2.63
N PRO A 244 -16.44 -4.92 3.48
CA PRO A 244 -17.08 -3.59 3.59
C PRO A 244 -16.23 -2.52 4.26
N ASP A 245 -15.38 -2.91 5.21
CA ASP A 245 -14.61 -1.97 6.06
C ASP A 245 -13.26 -1.60 5.44
N HIS A 246 -12.91 -2.21 4.31
CA HIS A 246 -11.67 -1.88 3.64
C HIS A 246 -11.70 -0.44 3.11
N ARG A 247 -10.59 0.31 3.30
CA ARG A 247 -10.45 1.72 2.92
C ARG A 247 -10.95 2.01 1.49
N ARG A 248 -10.57 1.18 0.51
CA ARG A 248 -10.96 1.40 -0.89
C ARG A 248 -12.45 1.15 -1.14
N THR A 249 -13.08 0.23 -0.41
CA THR A 249 -14.53 0.03 -0.45
C THR A 249 -15.26 1.27 0.06
N THR A 250 -14.76 1.84 1.15
CA THR A 250 -15.30 3.08 1.72
C THR A 250 -15.07 4.28 0.77
N GLU A 251 -13.89 4.39 0.16
CA GLU A 251 -13.57 5.44 -0.82
C GLU A 251 -14.53 5.37 -2.04
N ALA A 252 -14.81 4.16 -2.55
CA ALA A 252 -15.75 3.97 -3.65
C ALA A 252 -17.17 4.37 -3.28
N ARG A 253 -17.63 4.03 -2.08
CA ARG A 253 -18.94 4.45 -1.57
C ARG A 253 -19.03 5.97 -1.45
N MET A 254 -18.05 6.62 -0.85
CA MET A 254 -18.03 8.08 -0.71
C MET A 254 -17.99 8.78 -2.06
N LEU A 255 -17.33 8.21 -3.06
CA LEU A 255 -17.36 8.77 -4.42
C LEU A 255 -18.75 8.66 -5.04
N LEU A 256 -19.45 7.54 -4.89
CA LEU A 256 -20.83 7.37 -5.34
C LEU A 256 -21.77 8.36 -4.66
N ASP A 257 -21.69 8.51 -3.34
CA ASP A 257 -22.50 9.45 -2.58
C ASP A 257 -22.31 10.90 -3.08
N ARG A 258 -21.06 11.26 -3.38
CA ARG A 258 -20.72 12.57 -3.95
C ARG A 258 -21.28 12.76 -5.36
N ILE A 259 -21.24 11.72 -6.21
CA ILE A 259 -21.80 11.79 -7.57
C ILE A 259 -23.32 11.89 -7.53
N ASP A 260 -23.98 11.17 -6.64
CA ASP A 260 -25.44 11.15 -6.53
C ASP A 260 -26.00 12.44 -5.87
N SER A 261 -25.11 13.22 -5.23
CA SER A 261 -25.46 14.51 -4.59
C SER A 261 -25.14 15.73 -5.44
N ALA A 262 -24.46 15.59 -6.59
CA ALA A 262 -24.04 16.66 -7.49
C ALA A 262 -25.04 16.86 -8.62
#